data_1f7c4ec172176048e555f0e5b695af08
#
_entry.id   1f7c4ec172176048e555f0e5b695af08
#
_cell.length_a   1.000
_cell.length_b   1.000
_cell.length_c   1.000
_cell.angle_alpha   90.00
_cell.angle_beta   90.00
_cell.angle_gamma   90.00
#
_symmetry.space_group_name_H-M   'P 1'
#
loop_
_entity.id
_entity.type
_entity.pdbx_description
1 polymer ?
#
loop_
_entity_poly.entity_id
_entity_poly.type
_entity_poly.pdbx_seq_one_letter_code
_entity_poly.pdbx_strand_id
1 'polypeptide(L)'
;FIGEAYFGAAENCKNAVMLTLGTGLGSAASINGKLLTGANFHAARIGHIPLHIGGRECNCGKVGCAEQYVSATGLMRTANELDCCFNCNGVFKKAADGDKKCREAVEIFISDLCAVVDTVKCVFDPECIVIGGGLIEIRQYWLNDFLAALPGSDARLIRPAVLGNDAGAIGAAYLLENSEIL
;
A
#
# COMPACT_ATOMS: atom_id res chain seq x y z
N PHE A 1 -6.59 7.68 5.92
CA PHE A 1 -5.81 7.20 7.06
C PHE A 1 -6.51 7.50 8.39
N ILE A 2 -6.90 8.74 8.67
CA ILE A 2 -7.49 9.15 9.96
C ILE A 2 -8.69 8.26 10.35
N GLY A 3 -9.60 7.95 9.43
CA GLY A 3 -10.70 7.03 9.70
C GLY A 3 -10.21 5.68 10.24
N GLU A 4 -9.26 5.05 9.56
CA GLU A 4 -8.68 3.77 9.99
C GLU A 4 -7.86 3.88 11.28
N ALA A 5 -7.26 5.03 11.57
CA ALA A 5 -6.46 5.25 12.78
C ALA A 5 -7.32 5.38 14.04
N TYR A 6 -8.51 5.95 13.93
CA TYR A 6 -9.37 6.21 15.09
C TYR A 6 -10.59 5.28 15.20
N PHE A 7 -11.03 4.66 14.09
CA PHE A 7 -12.26 3.86 14.04
C PHE A 7 -12.11 2.56 13.27
N GLY A 8 -10.90 2.20 12.88
CA GLY A 8 -10.68 1.05 12.01
C GLY A 8 -9.44 0.23 12.36
N ALA A 9 -8.75 -0.25 11.34
CA ALA A 9 -7.67 -1.24 11.47
C ALA A 9 -6.47 -0.76 12.30
N ALA A 10 -6.22 0.55 12.43
CA ALA A 10 -5.13 1.11 13.25
C ALA A 10 -5.60 1.68 14.59
N GLU A 11 -6.85 1.42 14.99
CA GLU A 11 -7.34 1.82 16.31
C GLU A 11 -6.38 1.33 17.42
N ASN A 12 -6.11 2.21 18.38
CA ASN A 12 -5.16 2.01 19.48
C ASN A 12 -3.67 1.92 19.09
N CYS A 13 -3.29 2.15 17.83
CA CYS A 13 -1.90 2.30 17.43
C CYS A 13 -1.48 3.78 17.39
N LYS A 14 -0.44 4.13 18.14
CA LYS A 14 0.12 5.49 18.13
C LYS A 14 1.08 5.70 16.96
N ASN A 15 1.79 4.66 16.59
CA ASN A 15 2.72 4.64 15.47
C ASN A 15 2.16 3.71 14.39
N ALA A 16 1.52 4.26 13.38
CA ALA A 16 0.87 3.48 12.33
C ALA A 16 1.19 4.06 10.95
N VAL A 17 1.30 3.18 9.97
CA VAL A 17 1.44 3.57 8.57
C VAL A 17 0.28 2.95 7.78
N MET A 18 -0.30 3.70 6.87
CA MET A 18 -1.27 3.19 5.91
C MET A 18 -0.68 3.26 4.51
N LEU A 19 -0.82 2.17 3.77
CA LEU A 19 -0.55 2.06 2.34
C LEU A 19 -1.87 1.84 1.62
N THR A 20 -2.21 2.71 0.66
CA THR A 20 -3.43 2.56 -0.15
C THR A 20 -3.05 2.10 -1.55
N LEU A 21 -3.33 0.82 -1.84
CA LEU A 21 -3.08 0.15 -3.11
C LEU A 21 -4.30 0.34 -4.03
N GLY A 22 -4.20 1.29 -4.93
CA GLY A 22 -5.23 1.61 -5.93
C GLY A 22 -4.61 1.81 -7.30
N THR A 23 -5.10 2.76 -8.09
CA THR A 23 -4.49 3.18 -9.36
C THR A 23 -3.02 3.57 -9.15
N GLY A 24 -2.71 4.21 -8.02
CA GLY A 24 -1.37 4.49 -7.53
C GLY A 24 -1.12 3.87 -6.15
N LEU A 25 -0.03 4.28 -5.52
CA LEU A 25 0.36 3.93 -4.16
C LEU A 25 0.32 5.19 -3.27
N GLY A 26 -0.78 5.35 -2.52
CA GLY A 26 -0.88 6.39 -1.50
C GLY A 26 -0.37 5.91 -0.15
N SER A 27 -0.02 6.87 0.72
CA SER A 27 0.44 6.55 2.07
C SER A 27 0.26 7.71 3.04
N ALA A 28 0.09 7.38 4.31
CA ALA A 28 0.10 8.30 5.43
C ALA A 28 0.64 7.59 6.67
N ALA A 29 1.15 8.35 7.63
CA ALA A 29 1.69 7.82 8.87
C ALA A 29 1.29 8.67 10.08
N SER A 30 1.22 8.03 11.25
CA SER A 30 1.18 8.70 12.55
C SER A 30 2.39 8.30 13.38
N ILE A 31 2.88 9.23 14.19
CA ILE A 31 3.95 9.03 15.15
C ILE A 31 3.49 9.63 16.50
N ASN A 32 3.54 8.82 17.55
CA ASN A 32 3.05 9.19 18.88
C ASN A 32 1.58 9.71 18.87
N GLY A 33 0.74 9.14 18.01
CA GLY A 33 -0.67 9.49 17.86
C GLY A 33 -0.93 10.76 17.05
N LYS A 34 0.10 11.39 16.47
CA LYS A 34 -0.04 12.58 15.62
C LYS A 34 0.21 12.25 14.16
N LEU A 35 -0.57 12.83 13.29
CA LEU A 35 -0.37 12.68 11.85
C LEU A 35 0.98 13.29 11.43
N LEU A 36 1.77 12.54 10.68
CA LEU A 36 3.02 13.01 10.13
C LEU A 36 2.76 13.84 8.86
N THR A 37 2.72 15.16 9.02
CA THR A 37 2.48 16.09 7.92
C THR A 37 3.75 16.56 7.23
N GLY A 38 4.85 16.73 7.99
CA GLY A 38 6.10 17.33 7.50
C GLY A 38 5.99 18.85 7.30
N ALA A 39 7.08 19.47 6.91
CA ALA A 39 7.19 20.92 6.77
C ALA A 39 6.29 21.52 5.69
N ASN A 40 5.93 20.73 4.65
CA ASN A 40 5.15 21.19 3.49
C ASN A 40 3.97 20.24 3.20
N PHE A 41 3.49 19.52 4.20
CA PHE A 41 2.41 18.52 4.06
C PHE A 41 2.72 17.41 3.05
N HIS A 42 4.01 17.07 2.86
CA HIS A 42 4.47 16.08 1.90
C HIS A 42 5.17 14.87 2.57
N ALA A 43 5.04 14.71 3.89
CA ALA A 43 5.64 13.57 4.58
C ALA A 43 4.96 12.24 4.22
N ALA A 44 5.64 11.15 4.51
CA ALA A 44 5.18 9.78 4.32
C ALA A 44 4.71 9.44 2.90
N ARG A 45 5.24 10.06 1.85
CA ARG A 45 4.92 9.77 0.44
C ARG A 45 5.67 8.54 -0.05
N ILE A 46 5.37 7.38 0.52
CA ILE A 46 6.03 6.09 0.25
C ILE A 46 5.96 5.69 -1.23
N GLY A 47 4.85 6.01 -1.91
CA GLY A 47 4.71 5.72 -3.34
C GLY A 47 5.80 6.35 -4.22
N HIS A 48 6.50 7.38 -3.72
CA HIS A 48 7.53 8.09 -4.48
C HIS A 48 8.95 7.87 -3.96
N ILE A 49 9.18 6.88 -3.10
CA ILE A 49 10.55 6.40 -2.80
C ILE A 49 11.09 5.62 -4.01
N PRO A 50 12.41 5.67 -4.27
CA PRO A 50 13.00 4.85 -5.32
C PRO A 50 13.01 3.37 -4.89
N LEU A 51 12.24 2.55 -5.59
CA LEU A 51 12.22 1.09 -5.40
C LEU A 51 13.18 0.41 -6.38
N HIS A 52 13.14 0.81 -7.65
CA HIS A 52 14.03 0.31 -8.69
C HIS A 52 14.84 1.45 -9.29
N ILE A 53 16.13 1.53 -8.96
CA ILE A 53 17.02 2.58 -9.47
C ILE A 53 17.13 2.48 -10.99
N GLY A 54 16.87 3.59 -11.71
CA GLY A 54 16.84 3.61 -13.17
C GLY A 54 15.63 2.90 -13.79
N GLY A 55 14.61 2.58 -13.02
CA GLY A 55 13.41 1.88 -13.47
C GLY A 55 12.41 2.76 -14.21
N ARG A 56 11.12 2.43 -14.08
CA ARG A 56 10.01 3.07 -14.82
C ARG A 56 9.86 4.55 -14.50
N GLU A 57 9.54 5.35 -15.52
CA GLU A 57 9.20 6.78 -15.32
C GLU A 57 7.95 6.92 -14.45
N CYS A 58 7.99 7.90 -13.55
CA CYS A 58 6.89 8.25 -12.65
C CYS A 58 6.35 9.64 -12.99
N ASN A 59 5.02 9.82 -12.85
CA ASN A 59 4.34 11.11 -13.07
C ASN A 59 4.85 12.24 -12.15
N CYS A 60 5.58 11.91 -11.08
CA CYS A 60 6.24 12.89 -10.21
C CYS A 60 7.54 13.48 -10.79
N GLY A 61 7.95 13.07 -11.98
CA GLY A 61 9.18 13.50 -12.66
C GLY A 61 10.43 12.71 -12.28
N LYS A 62 10.31 11.69 -11.41
CA LYS A 62 11.41 10.77 -11.04
C LYS A 62 11.28 9.46 -11.80
N VAL A 63 12.31 8.60 -11.65
CA VAL A 63 12.29 7.23 -12.18
C VAL A 63 12.38 6.22 -11.03
N GLY A 64 11.76 5.05 -11.20
CA GLY A 64 11.85 3.93 -10.28
C GLY A 64 11.03 4.04 -9.01
N CYS A 65 10.05 4.95 -8.95
CA CYS A 65 9.17 5.10 -7.78
C CYS A 65 8.38 3.82 -7.49
N ALA A 66 8.19 3.49 -6.21
CA ALA A 66 7.44 2.32 -5.74
C ALA A 66 6.03 2.23 -6.35
N GLU A 67 5.33 3.33 -6.53
CA GLU A 67 4.00 3.40 -7.16
C GLU A 67 3.98 2.77 -8.55
N GLN A 68 5.07 2.82 -9.30
CA GLN A 68 5.14 2.28 -10.68
C GLN A 68 5.21 0.75 -10.72
N TYR A 69 5.29 0.11 -9.56
CA TYR A 69 5.39 -1.34 -9.36
C TYR A 69 4.31 -1.84 -8.40
N VAL A 70 4.13 -1.17 -7.27
CA VAL A 70 3.23 -1.56 -6.18
C VAL A 70 1.93 -0.78 -6.24
N SER A 71 1.20 -0.97 -7.33
CA SER A 71 -0.14 -0.39 -7.56
C SER A 71 -0.88 -1.22 -8.63
N ALA A 72 -2.17 -0.98 -8.82
CA ALA A 72 -2.92 -1.60 -9.90
C ALA A 72 -2.32 -1.27 -11.28
N THR A 73 -1.93 -0.01 -11.50
CA THR A 73 -1.25 0.40 -12.73
C THR A 73 0.13 -0.25 -12.85
N GLY A 74 0.87 -0.35 -11.75
CA GLY A 74 2.17 -1.00 -11.71
C GLY A 74 2.09 -2.48 -12.06
N LEU A 75 1.14 -3.21 -11.47
CA LEU A 75 0.88 -4.62 -11.80
C LEU A 75 0.52 -4.81 -13.28
N MET A 76 -0.37 -3.96 -13.83
CA MET A 76 -0.74 -4.04 -15.24
C MET A 76 0.45 -3.78 -16.18
N ARG A 77 1.35 -2.85 -15.81
CA ARG A 77 2.59 -2.62 -16.59
C ARG A 77 3.48 -3.86 -16.57
N THR A 78 3.71 -4.46 -15.39
CA THR A 78 4.46 -5.71 -15.27
C THR A 78 3.83 -6.84 -16.08
N ALA A 79 2.51 -7.00 -16.01
CA ALA A 79 1.78 -7.99 -16.78
C ALA A 79 1.93 -7.77 -18.31
N ASN A 80 1.86 -6.52 -18.78
CA ASN A 80 2.06 -6.19 -20.19
C ASN A 80 3.49 -6.48 -20.67
N GLU A 81 4.50 -6.20 -19.84
CA GLU A 81 5.91 -6.54 -20.12
C GLU A 81 6.14 -8.06 -20.25
N LEU A 82 5.27 -8.86 -19.61
CA LEU A 82 5.26 -10.33 -19.69
C LEU A 82 4.29 -10.87 -20.75
N ASP A 83 3.75 -10.04 -21.64
CA ASP A 83 2.71 -10.39 -22.62
C ASP A 83 1.45 -11.01 -21.99
N CYS A 84 1.03 -10.49 -20.85
CA CYS A 84 -0.16 -10.89 -20.11
C CYS A 84 -1.13 -9.69 -20.03
N CYS A 85 -1.89 -9.44 -21.10
CA CYS A 85 -2.70 -8.23 -21.28
C CYS A 85 -4.11 -8.38 -20.67
N PHE A 86 -4.24 -8.24 -19.37
CA PHE A 86 -5.50 -8.19 -18.64
C PHE A 86 -5.60 -6.89 -17.81
N ASN A 87 -6.83 -6.52 -17.42
CA ASN A 87 -6.97 -5.53 -16.36
C ASN A 87 -6.46 -6.12 -15.02
N CYS A 88 -6.23 -5.27 -14.04
CA CYS A 88 -5.62 -5.67 -12.77
C CYS A 88 -6.34 -6.87 -12.11
N ASN A 89 -7.68 -6.84 -12.05
CA ASN A 89 -8.47 -7.93 -11.50
C ASN A 89 -8.31 -9.23 -12.31
N GLY A 90 -8.24 -9.11 -13.64
CA GLY A 90 -7.99 -10.21 -14.55
C GLY A 90 -6.63 -10.86 -14.34
N VAL A 91 -5.57 -10.07 -14.09
CA VAL A 91 -4.21 -10.61 -13.80
C VAL A 91 -4.25 -11.47 -12.54
N PHE A 92 -4.80 -10.98 -11.43
CA PHE A 92 -4.91 -11.74 -10.19
C PHE A 92 -5.75 -13.01 -10.35
N LYS A 93 -6.90 -12.92 -11.02
CA LYS A 93 -7.77 -14.07 -11.25
C LYS A 93 -7.10 -15.12 -12.12
N LYS A 94 -6.47 -14.73 -13.23
CA LYS A 94 -5.74 -15.63 -14.13
C LYS A 94 -4.53 -16.29 -13.46
N ALA A 95 -3.83 -15.53 -12.60
CA ALA A 95 -2.77 -16.10 -11.78
C ALA A 95 -3.29 -17.22 -10.86
N ALA A 96 -4.43 -16.99 -10.19
CA ALA A 96 -5.10 -17.99 -9.36
C ALA A 96 -5.60 -19.22 -10.17
N ASP A 97 -6.05 -19.00 -11.41
CA ASP A 97 -6.45 -20.05 -12.35
C ASP A 97 -5.25 -20.83 -12.95
N GLY A 98 -4.01 -20.46 -12.62
CA GLY A 98 -2.79 -21.17 -13.01
C GLY A 98 -2.09 -20.62 -14.25
N ASP A 99 -2.48 -19.45 -14.78
CA ASP A 99 -1.72 -18.80 -15.85
C ASP A 99 -0.34 -18.38 -15.35
N LYS A 100 0.70 -18.89 -16.01
CA LYS A 100 2.09 -18.74 -15.56
C LYS A 100 2.58 -17.30 -15.64
N LYS A 101 2.24 -16.55 -16.71
CA LYS A 101 2.68 -15.16 -16.89
C LYS A 101 2.00 -14.23 -15.90
N CYS A 102 0.70 -14.43 -15.68
CA CYS A 102 -0.04 -13.66 -14.67
C CYS A 102 0.48 -13.96 -13.26
N ARG A 103 0.83 -15.22 -12.98
CA ARG A 103 1.43 -15.63 -11.70
C ARG A 103 2.77 -14.94 -11.48
N GLU A 104 3.65 -14.94 -12.48
CA GLU A 104 4.93 -14.23 -12.45
C GLU A 104 4.75 -12.73 -12.18
N ALA A 105 3.78 -12.08 -12.84
CA ALA A 105 3.48 -10.67 -12.59
C ALA A 105 3.02 -10.41 -11.13
N VAL A 106 2.22 -11.31 -10.57
CA VAL A 106 1.75 -11.22 -9.17
C VAL A 106 2.90 -11.47 -8.19
N GLU A 107 3.79 -12.43 -8.47
CA GLU A 107 4.98 -12.71 -7.65
C GLU A 107 5.94 -11.52 -7.61
N ILE A 108 6.17 -10.85 -8.74
CA ILE A 108 6.95 -9.60 -8.80
C ILE A 108 6.28 -8.51 -7.96
N PHE A 109 4.97 -8.30 -8.13
CA PHE A 109 4.21 -7.33 -7.33
C PHE A 109 4.31 -7.60 -5.83
N ILE A 110 4.20 -8.86 -5.39
CA ILE A 110 4.33 -9.26 -3.99
C ILE A 110 5.74 -8.99 -3.48
N SER A 111 6.77 -9.36 -4.25
CA SER A 111 8.17 -9.10 -3.90
C SER A 111 8.45 -7.61 -3.70
N ASP A 112 7.96 -6.78 -4.61
CA ASP A 112 8.09 -5.33 -4.54
C ASP A 112 7.31 -4.73 -3.34
N LEU A 113 6.13 -5.26 -3.03
CA LEU A 113 5.35 -4.85 -1.86
C LEU A 113 6.08 -5.22 -0.55
N CYS A 114 6.72 -6.39 -0.49
CA CYS A 114 7.55 -6.78 0.65
C CYS A 114 8.71 -5.79 0.86
N ALA A 115 9.39 -5.35 -0.20
CA ALA A 115 10.46 -4.36 -0.11
C ALA A 115 9.96 -2.99 0.36
N VAL A 116 8.75 -2.58 -0.06
CA VAL A 116 8.09 -1.37 0.46
C VAL A 116 7.78 -1.50 1.95
N VAL A 117 7.25 -2.64 2.39
CA VAL A 117 6.97 -2.91 3.82
C VAL A 117 8.26 -2.88 4.65
N ASP A 118 9.34 -3.49 4.16
CA ASP A 118 10.63 -3.45 4.85
C ASP A 118 11.17 -2.02 4.99
N THR A 119 11.05 -1.21 3.93
CA THR A 119 11.38 0.22 4.00
C THR A 119 10.54 0.96 5.05
N VAL A 120 9.22 0.71 5.06
CA VAL A 120 8.30 1.31 6.04
C VAL A 120 8.70 0.95 7.47
N LYS A 121 9.04 -0.30 7.72
CA LYS A 121 9.54 -0.76 9.03
C LYS A 121 10.82 -0.06 9.44
N CYS A 122 11.81 -0.02 8.54
CA CYS A 122 13.10 0.60 8.82
C CYS A 122 12.98 2.10 9.11
N VAL A 123 12.02 2.79 8.49
CA VAL A 123 11.87 4.25 8.59
C VAL A 123 10.97 4.66 9.75
N PHE A 124 9.86 3.93 9.98
CA PHE A 124 8.79 4.35 10.90
C PHE A 124 8.69 3.49 12.16
N ASP A 125 9.24 2.26 12.16
CA ASP A 125 9.09 1.28 13.25
C ASP A 125 7.63 1.22 13.78
N PRO A 126 6.64 0.92 12.92
CA PRO A 126 5.25 1.07 13.26
C PRO A 126 4.70 -0.11 14.08
N GLU A 127 3.68 0.15 14.91
CA GLU A 127 2.90 -0.87 15.61
C GLU A 127 1.98 -1.65 14.65
N CYS A 128 1.57 -1.00 13.54
CA CYS A 128 0.82 -1.66 12.48
C CYS A 128 1.01 -0.95 11.12
N ILE A 129 0.84 -1.73 10.04
CA ILE A 129 0.79 -1.25 8.66
C ILE A 129 -0.58 -1.62 8.08
N VAL A 130 -1.41 -0.61 7.86
CA VAL A 130 -2.75 -0.82 7.27
C VAL A 130 -2.62 -0.86 5.75
N ILE A 131 -3.13 -1.92 5.15
CA ILE A 131 -3.24 -2.05 3.69
C ILE A 131 -4.68 -1.77 3.28
N GLY A 132 -4.89 -0.69 2.54
CA GLY A 132 -6.19 -0.28 2.01
C GLY A 132 -6.16 -0.03 0.51
N GLY A 133 -7.17 0.70 0.01
CA GLY A 133 -7.34 1.00 -1.42
C GLY A 133 -8.07 -0.10 -2.18
N GLY A 134 -8.28 0.11 -3.50
CA GLY A 134 -9.12 -0.78 -4.30
C GLY A 134 -8.61 -2.22 -4.42
N LEU A 135 -7.31 -2.47 -4.27
CA LEU A 135 -6.78 -3.83 -4.32
C LEU A 135 -7.17 -4.68 -3.10
N ILE A 136 -7.58 -4.06 -1.99
CA ILE A 136 -8.04 -4.83 -0.82
C ILE A 136 -9.38 -5.53 -1.07
N GLU A 137 -10.20 -5.04 -2.00
CA GLU A 137 -11.46 -5.66 -2.40
C GLU A 137 -11.26 -7.04 -3.04
N ILE A 138 -10.08 -7.28 -3.62
CA ILE A 138 -9.71 -8.54 -4.27
C ILE A 138 -8.59 -9.27 -3.52
N ARG A 139 -8.44 -9.00 -2.23
CA ARG A 139 -7.38 -9.56 -1.37
C ARG A 139 -7.33 -11.09 -1.32
N GLN A 140 -8.44 -11.77 -1.60
CA GLN A 140 -8.50 -13.23 -1.65
C GLN A 140 -7.55 -13.86 -2.66
N TYR A 141 -7.07 -13.08 -3.66
CA TYR A 141 -6.18 -13.57 -4.71
C TYR A 141 -4.69 -13.33 -4.44
N TRP A 142 -4.33 -12.51 -3.44
CA TRP A 142 -2.93 -12.11 -3.26
C TRP A 142 -2.48 -11.92 -1.81
N LEU A 143 -3.41 -11.59 -0.89
CA LEU A 143 -3.02 -11.21 0.48
C LEU A 143 -2.33 -12.36 1.22
N ASN A 144 -2.82 -13.59 1.09
CA ASN A 144 -2.22 -14.75 1.75
C ASN A 144 -0.80 -15.02 1.24
N ASP A 145 -0.57 -14.92 -0.06
CA ASP A 145 0.75 -15.11 -0.65
C ASP A 145 1.72 -14.00 -0.22
N PHE A 146 1.23 -12.74 -0.15
CA PHE A 146 1.99 -11.63 0.40
C PHE A 146 2.36 -11.84 1.87
N LEU A 147 1.42 -12.24 2.72
CA LEU A 147 1.69 -12.52 4.13
C LEU A 147 2.68 -13.68 4.31
N ALA A 148 2.60 -14.70 3.46
CA ALA A 148 3.51 -15.84 3.47
C ALA A 148 4.93 -15.46 3.00
N ALA A 149 5.06 -14.45 2.13
CA ALA A 149 6.34 -13.95 1.64
C ALA A 149 7.09 -13.06 2.66
N LEU A 150 6.36 -12.50 3.64
CA LEU A 150 6.96 -11.69 4.71
C LEU A 150 7.57 -12.57 5.81
N PRO A 151 8.64 -12.11 6.50
CA PRO A 151 9.06 -12.71 7.77
C PRO A 151 7.88 -12.77 8.75
N GLY A 152 7.75 -13.87 9.51
CA GLY A 152 6.57 -14.08 10.36
C GLY A 152 6.31 -12.98 11.42
N SER A 153 7.35 -12.27 11.87
CA SER A 153 7.22 -11.08 12.72
C SER A 153 6.54 -9.93 11.98
N ASP A 154 6.82 -9.76 10.70
CA ASP A 154 6.40 -8.65 9.87
C ASP A 154 4.96 -8.85 9.39
N ALA A 155 4.58 -10.09 9.08
CA ALA A 155 3.21 -10.42 8.73
C ALA A 155 2.20 -10.02 9.82
N ARG A 156 2.62 -10.00 11.10
CA ARG A 156 1.77 -9.58 12.23
C ARG A 156 1.49 -8.08 12.26
N LEU A 157 2.32 -7.27 11.62
CA LEU A 157 2.12 -5.83 11.51
C LEU A 157 1.05 -5.49 10.48
N ILE A 158 0.80 -6.37 9.51
CA ILE A 158 -0.11 -6.12 8.40
C ILE A 158 -1.56 -6.25 8.84
N ARG A 159 -2.33 -5.20 8.63
CA ARG A 159 -3.77 -5.15 8.91
C ARG A 159 -4.53 -4.69 7.66
N PRO A 160 -5.45 -5.50 7.11
CA PRO A 160 -6.35 -5.01 6.06
C PRO A 160 -7.23 -3.88 6.59
N ALA A 161 -7.43 -2.83 5.78
CA ALA A 161 -8.38 -1.76 6.08
C ALA A 161 -9.81 -2.32 6.23
N VAL A 162 -10.58 -1.77 7.14
CA VAL A 162 -11.93 -2.27 7.49
C VAL A 162 -13.06 -1.29 7.13
N LEU A 163 -12.77 0.02 7.01
CA LEU A 163 -13.78 1.04 6.73
C LEU A 163 -14.04 1.26 5.22
N GLY A 164 -13.23 0.63 4.36
CA GLY A 164 -13.40 0.75 2.91
C GLY A 164 -13.40 2.21 2.43
N ASN A 165 -14.32 2.55 1.54
CA ASN A 165 -14.45 3.90 0.98
C ASN A 165 -14.97 4.94 1.99
N ASP A 166 -15.61 4.51 3.08
CA ASP A 166 -16.14 5.42 4.10
C ASP A 166 -15.04 6.01 4.99
N ALA A 167 -13.84 5.40 5.01
CA ALA A 167 -12.70 5.85 5.79
C ALA A 167 -12.34 7.33 5.55
N GLY A 168 -12.51 7.81 4.31
CA GLY A 168 -12.25 9.21 3.94
C GLY A 168 -13.25 10.19 4.58
N ALA A 169 -14.53 9.88 4.49
CA ALA A 169 -15.61 10.71 5.04
C ALA A 169 -15.55 10.72 6.59
N ILE A 170 -15.37 9.55 7.20
CA ILE A 170 -15.25 9.39 8.65
C ILE A 170 -14.03 10.18 9.16
N GLY A 171 -12.87 10.05 8.52
CA GLY A 171 -11.66 10.75 8.89
C GLY A 171 -11.78 12.27 8.72
N ALA A 172 -12.44 12.75 7.67
CA ALA A 172 -12.68 14.18 7.47
C ALA A 172 -13.64 14.76 8.54
N ALA A 173 -14.71 14.05 8.88
CA ALA A 173 -15.62 14.44 9.95
C ALA A 173 -14.91 14.54 11.31
N TYR A 174 -14.08 13.55 11.61
CA TYR A 174 -13.30 13.54 12.86
C TYR A 174 -12.33 14.73 12.96
N LEU A 175 -11.67 15.09 11.86
CA LEU A 175 -10.74 16.23 11.82
C LEU A 175 -11.41 17.59 12.09
N LEU A 176 -12.70 17.75 11.79
CA LEU A 176 -13.41 19.00 12.07
C LEU A 176 -13.50 19.30 13.58
N GLU A 177 -13.53 18.24 14.40
CA GLU A 177 -13.65 18.36 15.86
C GLU A 177 -12.31 18.20 16.59
N ASN A 178 -11.29 17.65 15.91
CA ASN A 178 -10.01 17.24 16.51
C ASN A 178 -8.81 17.73 15.67
N SER A 179 -8.74 19.02 15.36
CA SER A 179 -7.67 19.56 14.50
C SER A 179 -6.26 19.52 15.11
N GLU A 180 -6.14 19.30 16.41
CA GLU A 180 -4.87 19.19 17.15
C GLU A 180 -4.06 17.90 16.83
N ILE A 181 -4.64 16.98 16.10
CA ILE A 181 -3.95 15.77 15.64
C ILE A 181 -3.12 15.95 14.37
N LEU A 182 -3.22 17.12 13.75
CA LEU A 182 -2.46 17.50 12.56
C LEU A 182 -1.03 17.95 12.89
#